data_a6c76dd626c2382f52b09b37055ce084
#
_entry.id   a6c76dd626c2382f52b09b37055ce084
#
_cell.length_a   1.000
_cell.length_b   1.000
_cell.length_c   1.000
_cell.angle_alpha   90.00
_cell.angle_beta   90.00
_cell.angle_gamma   90.00
#
_symmetry.space_group_name_H-M   'P 1'
#
loop_
_entity.id
_entity.type
_entity.pdbx_description
1 polymer ?
#
loop_
_entity_poly.entity_id
_entity_poly.type
_entity_poly.pdbx_seq_one_letter_code
_entity_poly.pdbx_strand_id
1 'polypeptide(L)'
;LIHLGLVVLLSILLLSVHLALIPVVVHLWSGYMLLALLLLRLALGIVGSDSARFGRFVGGPAAIRAYLPRLLSRRPTRWPGHNPVGALYVIAILALLLAASVTGLYYENWGEWRGPLAERVSRSTVVRLSDLHGLLQWPILALVLTHVSVVLGYRLLKSDDRIGPMFGRGRLLLESDPGLAFVRLRRALMLAILAVLLVLGLMCFGPVV
;
A
#
# COMPACT_ATOMS: atom_id res chain seq x y z
N LEU A 1 -9.61 -7.48 -2.86
CA LEU A 1 -9.64 -7.52 -1.38
C LEU A 1 -8.45 -6.79 -0.75
N ILE A 2 -7.18 -7.08 -1.12
CA ILE A 2 -5.99 -6.44 -0.52
C ILE A 2 -6.06 -4.92 -0.65
N HIS A 3 -6.38 -4.38 -1.84
CA HIS A 3 -6.49 -2.94 -2.04
C HIS A 3 -7.53 -2.30 -1.11
N LEU A 4 -8.70 -2.93 -0.98
CA LEU A 4 -9.73 -2.44 -0.05
C LEU A 4 -9.23 -2.43 1.40
N GLY A 5 -8.55 -3.52 1.82
CA GLY A 5 -7.93 -3.58 3.15
C GLY A 5 -6.91 -2.46 3.38
N LEU A 6 -6.03 -2.20 2.39
CA LEU A 6 -5.06 -1.10 2.45
C LEU A 6 -5.77 0.26 2.55
N VAL A 7 -6.83 0.50 1.77
CA VAL A 7 -7.60 1.75 1.81
C VAL A 7 -8.23 1.96 3.18
N VAL A 8 -8.91 0.94 3.73
CA VAL A 8 -9.57 1.04 5.03
C VAL A 8 -8.57 1.30 6.15
N LEU A 9 -7.49 0.51 6.23
CA LEU A 9 -6.48 0.66 7.27
C LEU A 9 -5.75 2.00 7.17
N LEU A 10 -5.38 2.42 5.97
CA LEU A 10 -4.73 3.71 5.76
C LEU A 10 -5.66 4.88 6.13
N SER A 11 -6.95 4.78 5.82
CA SER A 11 -7.93 5.79 6.24
C SER A 11 -8.01 5.88 7.78
N ILE A 12 -8.08 4.74 8.48
CA ILE A 12 -8.07 4.70 9.94
C ILE A 12 -6.78 5.35 10.49
N LEU A 13 -5.62 5.00 9.93
CA LEU A 13 -4.33 5.54 10.36
C LEU A 13 -4.24 7.05 10.18
N LEU A 14 -4.64 7.58 9.01
CA LEU A 14 -4.62 9.02 8.76
C LEU A 14 -5.64 9.76 9.64
N LEU A 15 -6.84 9.23 9.81
CA LEU A 15 -7.85 9.84 10.67
C LEU A 15 -7.45 9.82 12.14
N SER A 16 -6.77 8.78 12.62
CA SER A 16 -6.31 8.70 14.01
C SER A 16 -5.29 9.78 14.36
N VAL A 17 -4.46 10.18 13.40
CA VAL A 17 -3.46 11.24 13.61
C VAL A 17 -4.10 12.63 13.56
N HIS A 18 -5.05 12.85 12.63
CA HIS A 18 -5.58 14.20 12.37
C HIS A 18 -6.81 14.57 13.19
N LEU A 19 -7.61 13.61 13.60
CA LEU A 19 -8.87 13.91 14.31
C LEU A 19 -8.79 13.78 15.83
N ALA A 20 -7.73 13.17 16.38
CA ALA A 20 -7.55 12.92 17.81
C ALA A 20 -8.75 12.20 18.50
N LEU A 21 -9.69 11.68 17.71
CA LEU A 21 -10.91 10.99 18.18
C LEU A 21 -10.72 9.47 18.26
N ILE A 22 -9.69 8.96 17.60
CA ILE A 22 -9.40 7.52 17.51
C ILE A 22 -8.31 7.21 18.52
N PRO A 23 -8.55 6.25 19.44
CA PRO A 23 -7.54 5.85 20.42
C PRO A 23 -6.24 5.37 19.73
N VAL A 24 -5.09 5.69 20.34
CA VAL A 24 -3.78 5.31 19.79
C VAL A 24 -3.63 3.79 19.61
N VAL A 25 -4.28 3.00 20.46
CA VAL A 25 -4.30 1.54 20.33
C VAL A 25 -4.86 1.08 18.97
N VAL A 26 -5.85 1.80 18.43
CA VAL A 26 -6.41 1.53 17.09
C VAL A 26 -5.39 1.86 16.01
N HIS A 27 -4.61 2.95 16.18
CA HIS A 27 -3.51 3.28 15.29
C HIS A 27 -2.47 2.15 15.25
N LEU A 28 -2.03 1.68 16.41
CA LEU A 28 -1.03 0.62 16.53
C LEU A 28 -1.49 -0.68 15.83
N TRP A 29 -2.68 -1.18 16.17
CA TRP A 29 -3.21 -2.40 15.55
C TRP A 29 -3.43 -2.25 14.05
N SER A 30 -3.95 -1.10 13.62
CA SER A 30 -4.11 -0.82 12.19
C SER A 30 -2.77 -0.76 11.47
N GLY A 31 -1.73 -0.23 12.11
CA GLY A 31 -0.35 -0.21 11.59
C GLY A 31 0.22 -1.61 11.41
N TYR A 32 0.05 -2.50 12.39
CA TYR A 32 0.47 -3.90 12.28
C TYR A 32 -0.28 -4.65 11.18
N MET A 33 -1.60 -4.47 11.10
CA MET A 33 -2.41 -5.06 10.02
C MET A 33 -2.01 -4.51 8.65
N LEU A 34 -1.73 -3.20 8.55
CA LEU A 34 -1.22 -2.58 7.33
C LEU A 34 0.12 -3.20 6.91
N LEU A 35 1.06 -3.36 7.85
CA LEU A 35 2.35 -3.99 7.59
C LEU A 35 2.18 -5.43 7.06
N ALA A 36 1.31 -6.23 7.68
CA ALA A 36 1.02 -7.58 7.20
C ALA A 36 0.46 -7.60 5.77
N LEU A 37 -0.49 -6.70 5.45
CA LEU A 37 -1.02 -6.58 4.09
C LEU A 37 0.02 -6.06 3.09
N LEU A 38 0.92 -5.17 3.50
CA LEU A 38 2.02 -4.70 2.66
C LEU A 38 2.99 -5.84 2.33
N LEU A 39 3.39 -6.63 3.32
CA LEU A 39 4.26 -7.79 3.13
C LEU A 39 3.62 -8.81 2.18
N LEU A 40 2.33 -9.11 2.39
CA LEU A 40 1.57 -9.96 1.48
C LEU A 40 1.52 -9.35 0.06
N ARG A 41 1.28 -8.05 -0.09
CA ARG A 41 1.22 -7.37 -1.39
C ARG A 41 2.57 -7.40 -2.09
N LEU A 42 3.67 -7.21 -1.38
CA LEU A 42 5.03 -7.30 -1.91
C LEU A 42 5.36 -8.73 -2.35
N ALA A 43 5.06 -9.74 -1.53
CA ALA A 43 5.24 -11.14 -1.88
C ALA A 43 4.47 -11.52 -3.15
N LEU A 44 3.19 -11.11 -3.24
CA LEU A 44 2.39 -11.31 -4.45
C LEU A 44 2.88 -10.47 -5.65
N GLY A 45 3.57 -9.37 -5.40
CA GLY A 45 4.23 -8.59 -6.44
C GLY A 45 5.41 -9.31 -7.08
N ILE A 46 5.99 -10.27 -6.39
CA ILE A 46 7.13 -11.08 -6.88
C ILE A 46 6.64 -12.43 -7.43
N VAL A 47 5.86 -13.18 -6.66
CA VAL A 47 5.48 -14.57 -6.97
C VAL A 47 3.99 -14.78 -7.25
N GLY A 48 3.22 -13.70 -7.29
CA GLY A 48 1.77 -13.75 -7.46
C GLY A 48 1.30 -13.97 -8.89
N SER A 49 0.00 -13.70 -9.11
CA SER A 49 -0.64 -13.73 -10.43
C SER A 49 -0.01 -12.71 -11.39
N ASP A 50 -0.13 -12.93 -12.69
CA ASP A 50 0.42 -12.03 -13.70
C ASP A 50 -0.06 -10.58 -13.55
N SER A 51 -1.31 -10.39 -13.15
CA SER A 51 -1.88 -9.06 -12.86
C SER A 51 -1.32 -8.39 -11.60
N ALA A 52 -0.70 -9.15 -10.69
CA ALA A 52 -0.14 -8.65 -9.43
C ALA A 52 1.36 -8.40 -9.52
N ARG A 53 2.09 -9.07 -10.43
CA ARG A 53 3.56 -9.04 -10.51
C ARG A 53 4.08 -7.70 -10.99
N PHE A 54 5.03 -7.13 -10.25
CA PHE A 54 5.69 -5.87 -10.60
C PHE A 54 6.37 -5.93 -11.98
N GLY A 55 7.07 -7.03 -12.29
CA GLY A 55 7.76 -7.21 -13.57
C GLY A 55 6.86 -7.22 -14.81
N ARG A 56 5.55 -7.37 -14.65
CA ARG A 56 4.59 -7.36 -15.75
C ARG A 56 4.07 -5.96 -16.10
N PHE A 57 4.05 -5.04 -15.14
CA PHE A 57 3.45 -3.72 -15.33
C PHE A 57 4.42 -2.55 -15.13
N VAL A 58 5.59 -2.78 -14.53
CA VAL A 58 6.61 -1.74 -14.39
C VAL A 58 7.33 -1.59 -15.71
N GLY A 59 6.99 -0.53 -16.46
CA GLY A 59 7.66 -0.18 -17.70
C GLY A 59 8.93 0.66 -17.45
N GLY A 60 9.93 0.53 -18.33
CA GLY A 60 11.12 1.38 -18.27
C GLY A 60 10.84 2.86 -18.65
N PRO A 61 11.84 3.75 -18.55
CA PRO A 61 11.71 5.19 -18.85
C PRO A 61 11.16 5.48 -20.26
N ALA A 62 11.44 4.62 -21.22
CA ALA A 62 10.92 4.75 -22.58
C ALA A 62 9.39 4.57 -22.63
N ALA A 63 8.83 3.61 -21.89
CA ALA A 63 7.40 3.38 -21.81
C ALA A 63 6.68 4.56 -21.11
N ILE A 64 7.29 5.14 -20.09
CA ILE A 64 6.78 6.34 -19.41
C ILE A 64 6.72 7.51 -20.40
N ARG A 65 7.81 7.80 -21.11
CA ARG A 65 7.86 8.87 -22.11
C ARG A 65 6.82 8.70 -23.21
N ALA A 66 6.65 7.49 -23.71
CA ALA A 66 5.65 7.17 -24.75
C ALA A 66 4.20 7.32 -24.24
N TYR A 67 3.97 7.17 -22.92
CA TYR A 67 2.65 7.28 -22.32
C TYR A 67 2.25 8.72 -21.94
N LEU A 68 3.22 9.61 -21.63
CA LEU A 68 2.96 10.99 -21.20
C LEU A 68 1.98 11.77 -22.10
N PRO A 69 2.10 11.76 -23.46
CA PRO A 69 1.15 12.45 -24.33
C PRO A 69 -0.28 11.90 -24.22
N ARG A 70 -0.42 10.59 -23.94
CA ARG A 70 -1.72 9.93 -23.77
C ARG A 70 -2.38 10.28 -22.43
N LEU A 71 -1.59 10.59 -21.41
CA LEU A 71 -2.10 11.03 -20.11
C LEU A 71 -2.94 12.31 -20.24
N LEU A 72 -2.47 13.26 -21.06
CA LEU A 72 -3.11 14.56 -21.31
C LEU A 72 -4.26 14.47 -22.33
N SER A 73 -4.37 13.38 -23.07
CA SER A 73 -5.46 13.17 -24.06
C SER A 73 -6.79 12.93 -23.33
N ARG A 74 -7.86 13.55 -23.80
CA ARG A 74 -9.24 13.29 -23.34
C ARG A 74 -9.80 11.94 -23.84
N ARG A 75 -9.12 11.25 -24.74
CA ARG A 75 -9.58 9.97 -25.27
C ARG A 75 -9.36 8.85 -24.22
N PRO A 76 -10.33 7.92 -24.04
CA PRO A 76 -10.14 6.77 -23.16
C PRO A 76 -8.94 5.96 -23.68
N THR A 77 -7.94 5.79 -22.85
CA THR A 77 -6.79 4.94 -23.17
C THR A 77 -7.05 3.56 -22.59
N ARG A 78 -7.46 2.62 -23.42
CA ARG A 78 -7.49 1.21 -23.06
C ARG A 78 -6.06 0.71 -22.89
N TRP A 79 -5.61 0.59 -21.65
CA TRP A 79 -4.32 -0.01 -21.32
C TRP A 79 -4.60 -1.23 -20.44
N PRO A 80 -4.19 -2.44 -20.88
CA PRO A 80 -4.38 -3.63 -20.08
C PRO A 80 -3.53 -3.53 -18.81
N GLY A 81 -4.19 -3.51 -17.64
CA GLY A 81 -3.52 -3.41 -16.35
C GLY A 81 -3.09 -1.98 -15.97
N HIS A 82 -1.97 -1.86 -15.25
CA HIS A 82 -1.43 -0.58 -14.83
C HIS A 82 -0.70 0.10 -15.99
N ASN A 83 -1.02 1.37 -16.25
CA ASN A 83 -0.22 2.16 -17.16
C ASN A 83 1.16 2.49 -16.53
N PRO A 84 2.20 2.84 -17.33
CA PRO A 84 3.55 3.02 -16.82
C PRO A 84 3.68 4.07 -15.69
N VAL A 85 2.90 5.15 -15.75
CA VAL A 85 2.88 6.19 -14.71
C VAL A 85 2.18 5.67 -13.45
N GLY A 86 1.05 4.96 -13.60
CA GLY A 86 0.35 4.31 -12.49
C GLY A 86 1.19 3.23 -11.81
N ALA A 87 2.03 2.51 -12.58
CA ALA A 87 2.97 1.53 -12.05
C ALA A 87 4.01 2.18 -11.11
N LEU A 88 4.62 3.27 -11.56
CA LEU A 88 5.57 4.04 -10.76
C LEU A 88 4.91 4.58 -9.47
N TYR A 89 3.68 5.04 -9.61
CA TYR A 89 2.88 5.51 -8.49
C TYR A 89 2.64 4.40 -7.44
N VAL A 90 2.27 3.20 -7.88
CA VAL A 90 2.07 2.04 -6.98
C VAL A 90 3.36 1.72 -6.22
N ILE A 91 4.53 1.75 -6.89
CA ILE A 91 5.81 1.51 -6.21
C ILE A 91 6.09 2.60 -5.19
N ALA A 92 5.88 3.87 -5.54
CA ALA A 92 6.13 4.99 -4.63
C ALA A 92 5.28 4.92 -3.37
N ILE A 93 3.97 4.67 -3.50
CA ILE A 93 3.08 4.57 -2.33
C ILE A 93 3.40 3.35 -1.47
N LEU A 94 3.70 2.18 -2.07
CA LEU A 94 4.09 0.99 -1.31
C LEU A 94 5.40 1.20 -0.55
N ALA A 95 6.38 1.88 -1.16
CA ALA A 95 7.64 2.20 -0.51
C ALA A 95 7.47 3.15 0.67
N LEU A 96 6.64 4.20 0.52
CA LEU A 96 6.35 5.14 1.60
C LEU A 96 5.56 4.48 2.74
N LEU A 97 4.56 3.66 2.43
CA LEU A 97 3.80 2.93 3.43
C LEU A 97 4.67 1.92 4.18
N LEU A 98 5.58 1.24 3.48
CA LEU A 98 6.54 0.35 4.11
C LEU A 98 7.50 1.11 5.02
N ALA A 99 8.05 2.24 4.56
CA ALA A 99 8.91 3.10 5.37
C ALA A 99 8.20 3.60 6.62
N ALA A 100 6.95 4.06 6.49
CA ALA A 100 6.13 4.47 7.63
C ALA A 100 5.86 3.30 8.59
N SER A 101 5.50 2.13 8.09
CA SER A 101 5.27 0.96 8.94
C SER A 101 6.55 0.52 9.67
N VAL A 102 7.69 0.49 8.98
CA VAL A 102 8.98 0.11 9.59
C VAL A 102 9.42 1.13 10.64
N THR A 103 9.35 2.44 10.34
CA THR A 103 9.70 3.48 11.31
C THR A 103 8.78 3.47 12.52
N GLY A 104 7.49 3.15 12.34
CA GLY A 104 6.52 3.00 13.41
C GLY A 104 6.86 1.88 14.41
N LEU A 105 7.57 0.82 13.97
CA LEU A 105 8.04 -0.23 14.90
C LEU A 105 9.07 0.29 15.92
N TYR A 106 9.74 1.39 15.62
CA TYR A 106 10.72 2.05 16.50
C TYR A 106 10.19 3.33 17.14
N TYR A 107 8.93 3.70 16.85
CA TYR A 107 8.34 4.94 17.33
C TYR A 107 8.25 4.98 18.85
N GLU A 108 8.55 6.11 19.43
CA GLU A 108 8.34 6.39 20.85
C GLU A 108 7.70 7.77 21.01
N ASN A 109 6.58 7.80 21.74
CA ASN A 109 5.99 9.02 22.27
C ASN A 109 6.37 9.13 23.75
N TRP A 110 7.09 10.17 24.10
CA TRP A 110 7.66 10.53 25.41
C TRP A 110 6.85 9.99 26.62
N GLY A 111 6.96 8.70 26.89
CA GLY A 111 6.45 8.05 28.09
C GLY A 111 5.14 7.26 27.97
N GLU A 112 4.37 7.41 26.88
CA GLU A 112 3.08 6.72 26.75
C GLU A 112 3.12 5.46 25.86
N TRP A 113 3.84 5.54 24.76
CA TRP A 113 3.81 4.46 23.76
C TRP A 113 5.18 4.19 23.16
N ARG A 114 5.54 2.91 23.10
CA ARG A 114 6.77 2.43 22.46
C ARG A 114 6.46 1.37 21.44
N GLY A 115 7.06 1.51 20.25
CA GLY A 115 7.07 0.46 19.25
C GLY A 115 7.89 -0.76 19.73
N PRO A 116 7.60 -1.96 19.21
CA PRO A 116 8.17 -3.21 19.71
C PRO A 116 9.68 -3.33 19.51
N LEU A 117 10.28 -2.53 18.65
CA LEU A 117 11.71 -2.54 18.38
C LEU A 117 12.46 -1.32 18.95
N ALA A 118 11.77 -0.40 19.62
CA ALA A 118 12.39 0.82 20.13
C ALA A 118 13.54 0.57 21.11
N GLU A 119 13.46 -0.48 21.94
CA GLU A 119 14.51 -0.85 22.89
C GLU A 119 15.73 -1.55 22.26
N ARG A 120 15.65 -1.91 20.96
CA ARG A 120 16.70 -2.62 20.24
C ARG A 120 17.74 -1.69 19.61
N VAL A 121 17.51 -0.38 19.65
CA VAL A 121 18.37 0.62 19.04
C VAL A 121 18.71 1.75 20.03
N SER A 122 19.69 2.56 19.68
CA SER A 122 20.10 3.70 20.51
C SER A 122 18.97 4.75 20.62
N ARG A 123 18.95 5.50 21.71
CA ARG A 123 18.01 6.60 21.94
C ARG A 123 17.98 7.60 20.78
N SER A 124 19.15 7.95 20.26
CA SER A 124 19.25 8.87 19.11
C SER A 124 18.63 8.30 17.85
N THR A 125 18.69 6.99 17.64
CA THR A 125 18.04 6.30 16.52
C THR A 125 16.52 6.31 16.68
N VAL A 126 16.02 6.02 17.89
CA VAL A 126 14.57 6.09 18.20
C VAL A 126 14.03 7.48 17.87
N VAL A 127 14.65 8.55 18.36
CA VAL A 127 14.23 9.92 18.07
C VAL A 127 14.15 10.19 16.58
N ARG A 128 15.21 9.87 15.82
CA ARG A 128 15.24 10.09 14.37
C ARG A 128 14.14 9.31 13.62
N LEU A 129 13.90 8.05 14.03
CA LEU A 129 12.88 7.22 13.39
C LEU A 129 11.46 7.68 13.77
N SER A 130 11.24 8.17 14.99
CA SER A 130 9.99 8.78 15.40
C SER A 130 9.68 10.05 14.61
N ASP A 131 10.68 10.93 14.45
CA ASP A 131 10.55 12.15 13.64
C ASP A 131 10.25 11.80 12.18
N LEU A 132 10.96 10.82 11.62
CA LEU A 132 10.74 10.36 10.25
C LEU A 132 9.34 9.77 10.08
N HIS A 133 8.87 8.95 11.04
CA HIS A 133 7.52 8.41 11.03
C HIS A 133 6.47 9.54 10.96
N GLY A 134 6.63 10.54 11.81
CA GLY A 134 5.76 11.73 11.81
C GLY A 134 5.80 12.52 10.49
N LEU A 135 6.98 12.64 9.87
CA LEU A 135 7.13 13.36 8.59
C LEU A 135 6.51 12.60 7.41
N LEU A 136 6.57 11.26 7.40
CA LEU A 136 6.11 10.43 6.29
C LEU A 136 4.60 10.53 6.03
N GLN A 137 3.80 10.96 7.00
CA GLN A 137 2.36 11.17 6.81
C GLN A 137 2.06 12.17 5.67
N TRP A 138 2.87 13.22 5.50
CA TRP A 138 2.61 14.26 4.52
C TRP A 138 2.78 13.79 3.06
N PRO A 139 3.90 13.16 2.66
CA PRO A 139 4.00 12.62 1.31
C PRO A 139 3.01 11.47 1.07
N ILE A 140 2.66 10.67 2.08
CA ILE A 140 1.61 9.65 1.95
C ILE A 140 0.27 10.33 1.67
N LEU A 141 -0.12 11.33 2.46
CA LEU A 141 -1.37 12.08 2.25
C LEU A 141 -1.42 12.73 0.86
N ALA A 142 -0.33 13.37 0.44
CA ALA A 142 -0.25 13.98 -0.89
C ALA A 142 -0.44 12.94 -2.01
N LEU A 143 0.19 11.76 -1.89
CA LEU A 143 -0.02 10.69 -2.86
C LEU A 143 -1.45 10.16 -2.83
N VAL A 144 -2.04 9.93 -1.66
CA VAL A 144 -3.43 9.46 -1.55
C VAL A 144 -4.39 10.45 -2.21
N LEU A 145 -4.27 11.73 -1.91
CA LEU A 145 -5.11 12.77 -2.51
C LEU A 145 -4.93 12.83 -4.03
N THR A 146 -3.70 12.76 -4.51
CA THR A 146 -3.41 12.70 -5.95
C THR A 146 -4.03 11.47 -6.60
N HIS A 147 -3.92 10.29 -5.96
CA HIS A 147 -4.52 9.06 -6.46
C HIS A 147 -6.03 9.17 -6.61
N VAL A 148 -6.70 9.60 -5.55
CA VAL A 148 -8.16 9.77 -5.55
C VAL A 148 -8.57 10.78 -6.62
N SER A 149 -7.88 11.92 -6.73
CA SER A 149 -8.14 12.95 -7.72
C SER A 149 -7.99 12.43 -9.16
N VAL A 150 -6.94 11.65 -9.42
CA VAL A 150 -6.71 11.04 -10.74
C VAL A 150 -7.78 10.02 -11.07
N VAL A 151 -8.14 9.13 -10.14
CA VAL A 151 -9.19 8.11 -10.35
C VAL A 151 -10.54 8.76 -10.61
N LEU A 152 -10.91 9.79 -9.84
CA LEU A 152 -12.13 10.56 -10.06
C LEU A 152 -12.07 11.33 -11.40
N GLY A 153 -10.94 11.92 -11.74
CA GLY A 153 -10.73 12.60 -13.02
C GLY A 153 -10.92 11.65 -14.22
N TYR A 154 -10.40 10.42 -14.14
CA TYR A 154 -10.65 9.41 -15.19
C TYR A 154 -12.14 9.08 -15.31
N ARG A 155 -12.85 8.93 -14.22
CA ARG A 155 -14.29 8.66 -14.22
C ARG A 155 -15.10 9.81 -14.77
N LEU A 156 -14.82 11.05 -14.33
CA LEU A 156 -15.62 12.23 -14.68
C LEU A 156 -15.27 12.80 -16.06
N LEU A 157 -13.98 12.84 -16.42
CA LEU A 157 -13.51 13.52 -17.64
C LEU A 157 -13.32 12.59 -18.83
N LYS A 158 -13.06 11.30 -18.59
CA LYS A 158 -12.78 10.31 -19.64
C LYS A 158 -13.83 9.21 -19.75
N SER A 159 -14.87 9.22 -18.87
CA SER A 159 -15.89 8.17 -18.78
C SER A 159 -15.28 6.76 -18.62
N ASP A 160 -14.09 6.67 -17.99
CA ASP A 160 -13.33 5.44 -17.76
C ASP A 160 -13.52 5.03 -16.30
N ASP A 161 -14.42 4.07 -16.06
CA ASP A 161 -14.71 3.57 -14.72
C ASP A 161 -13.60 2.61 -14.24
N ARG A 162 -12.70 3.12 -13.43
CA ARG A 162 -11.63 2.36 -12.79
C ARG A 162 -12.01 1.85 -11.40
N ILE A 163 -13.14 2.30 -10.86
CA ILE A 163 -13.62 1.93 -9.53
C ILE A 163 -14.39 0.60 -9.58
N GLY A 164 -15.31 0.45 -10.56
CA GLY A 164 -16.14 -0.75 -10.72
C GLY A 164 -15.35 -2.06 -10.78
N PRO A 165 -14.25 -2.16 -11.54
CA PRO A 165 -13.41 -3.35 -11.57
C PRO A 165 -12.78 -3.73 -10.22
N MET A 166 -12.55 -2.77 -9.31
CA MET A 166 -12.01 -3.04 -7.97
C MET A 166 -13.02 -3.77 -7.07
N PHE A 167 -14.32 -3.61 -7.34
CA PHE A 167 -15.42 -4.23 -6.58
C PHE A 167 -16.02 -5.47 -7.28
N GLY A 168 -15.28 -6.14 -8.15
CA GLY A 168 -15.64 -7.43 -8.72
C GLY A 168 -16.15 -7.43 -10.17
N ARG A 169 -16.53 -6.28 -10.73
CA ARG A 169 -16.93 -6.18 -12.15
C ARG A 169 -15.79 -6.48 -13.14
N GLY A 170 -14.54 -6.28 -12.73
CA GLY A 170 -13.37 -6.59 -13.56
C GLY A 170 -12.97 -8.07 -13.57
N ARG A 171 -13.49 -8.89 -12.66
CA ARG A 171 -13.13 -10.30 -12.54
C ARG A 171 -13.57 -11.10 -13.74
N LEU A 172 -14.78 -10.84 -14.25
CA LEU A 172 -15.32 -11.51 -15.42
C LEU A 172 -14.53 -11.26 -16.71
N LEU A 173 -13.97 -10.05 -16.86
CA LEU A 173 -13.14 -9.69 -18.03
C LEU A 173 -11.75 -10.32 -17.95
N LEU A 174 -11.20 -10.51 -16.74
CA LEU A 174 -9.90 -11.16 -16.51
C LEU A 174 -10.00 -12.69 -16.61
N GLU A 175 -11.11 -13.29 -16.17
CA GLU A 175 -11.35 -14.73 -16.26
C GLU A 175 -11.58 -15.20 -17.69
N SER A 176 -11.92 -14.31 -18.61
CA SER A 176 -12.06 -14.60 -20.04
C SER A 176 -10.77 -14.55 -20.84
N ASP A 177 -9.64 -14.13 -20.24
CA ASP A 177 -8.33 -14.11 -20.90
C ASP A 177 -7.56 -15.42 -20.62
N PRO A 178 -7.45 -16.35 -21.58
CA PRO A 178 -6.82 -17.66 -21.38
C PRO A 178 -5.30 -17.57 -21.15
N GLY A 179 -4.70 -16.39 -21.31
CA GLY A 179 -3.25 -16.17 -21.16
C GLY A 179 -2.83 -15.76 -19.75
N LEU A 180 -3.75 -15.47 -18.82
CA LEU A 180 -3.41 -14.99 -17.47
C LEU A 180 -3.20 -16.13 -16.47
N ALA A 181 -2.00 -16.20 -15.91
CA ALA A 181 -1.71 -17.12 -14.82
C ALA A 181 -2.15 -16.56 -13.48
N PHE A 182 -3.01 -17.29 -12.76
CA PHE A 182 -3.47 -16.95 -11.41
C PHE A 182 -2.66 -17.69 -10.36
N VAL A 183 -2.33 -17.00 -9.26
CA VAL A 183 -1.73 -17.67 -8.10
C VAL A 183 -2.74 -18.63 -7.47
N ARG A 184 -2.30 -19.86 -7.17
CA ARG A 184 -3.16 -20.85 -6.48
C ARG A 184 -3.52 -20.33 -5.09
N LEU A 185 -4.80 -20.48 -4.70
CA LEU A 185 -5.31 -20.01 -3.41
C LEU A 185 -4.44 -20.48 -2.23
N ARG A 186 -3.99 -21.73 -2.24
CA ARG A 186 -3.06 -22.27 -1.21
C ARG A 186 -1.81 -21.41 -1.04
N ARG A 187 -1.16 -21.00 -2.15
CA ARG A 187 0.05 -20.16 -2.08
C ARG A 187 -0.28 -18.78 -1.53
N ALA A 188 -1.38 -18.18 -1.96
CA ALA A 188 -1.81 -16.88 -1.43
C ALA A 188 -2.10 -16.93 0.08
N LEU A 189 -2.76 -17.99 0.55
CA LEU A 189 -3.02 -18.22 1.97
C LEU A 189 -1.73 -18.46 2.76
N MET A 190 -0.81 -19.27 2.25
CA MET A 190 0.50 -19.48 2.90
C MET A 190 1.27 -18.17 3.07
N LEU A 191 1.31 -17.32 2.03
CA LEU A 191 1.97 -16.03 2.10
C LEU A 191 1.27 -15.09 3.09
N ALA A 192 -0.06 -15.12 3.16
CA ALA A 192 -0.83 -14.33 4.12
C ALA A 192 -0.53 -14.77 5.56
N ILE A 193 -0.55 -16.08 5.82
CA ILE A 193 -0.20 -16.65 7.14
C ILE A 193 1.23 -16.26 7.52
N LEU A 194 2.19 -16.41 6.59
CA LEU A 194 3.59 -16.06 6.85
C LEU A 194 3.73 -14.56 7.18
N ALA A 195 3.05 -13.67 6.44
CA ALA A 195 3.07 -12.23 6.71
C ALA A 195 2.51 -11.91 8.11
N VAL A 196 1.41 -12.54 8.49
CA VAL A 196 0.81 -12.37 9.83
C VAL A 196 1.73 -12.90 10.91
N LEU A 197 2.29 -14.11 10.77
CA LEU A 197 3.22 -14.70 11.75
C LEU A 197 4.47 -13.85 11.93
N LEU A 198 5.00 -13.26 10.84
CA LEU A 198 6.14 -12.36 10.91
C LEU A 198 5.82 -11.12 11.73
N VAL A 199 4.66 -10.50 11.51
CA VAL A 199 4.25 -9.31 12.26
C VAL A 199 3.98 -9.65 13.73
N LEU A 200 3.31 -10.77 14.01
CA LEU A 200 3.11 -11.25 15.39
C LEU A 200 4.45 -11.53 16.08
N GLY A 201 5.41 -12.12 15.38
CA GLY A 201 6.78 -12.31 15.89
C GLY A 201 7.46 -10.99 16.24
N LEU A 202 7.30 -9.95 15.41
CA LEU A 202 7.83 -8.61 15.71
C LEU A 202 7.18 -8.01 16.97
N MET A 203 5.89 -8.22 17.18
CA MET A 203 5.18 -7.73 18.37
C MET A 203 5.67 -8.39 19.66
N CYS A 204 6.09 -9.67 19.61
CA CYS A 204 6.63 -10.38 20.76
C CYS A 204 7.98 -9.82 21.29
N PHE A 205 8.65 -8.96 20.54
CA PHE A 205 9.90 -8.31 20.96
C PHE A 205 9.66 -7.00 21.75
N GLY A 206 8.44 -6.48 21.79
CA GLY A 206 8.09 -5.27 22.52
C GLY A 206 7.55 -5.54 23.93
N PRO A 207 7.51 -4.51 24.78
CA PRO A 207 6.78 -4.61 26.04
C PRO A 207 5.31 -4.96 25.75
N VAL A 208 4.77 -5.89 26.51
CA VAL A 208 3.34 -6.22 26.46
C VAL A 208 2.59 -4.97 26.94
N VAL A 209 1.84 -4.32 26.05
CA VAL A 209 0.98 -3.18 26.36
C VAL A 209 -0.26 -3.66 27.12
#